data_586e2dca9618b8a0e9053b25694be0ac
#
_entry.id   586e2dca9618b8a0e9053b25694be0ac
#
_cell.length_a   1.000
_cell.length_b   1.000
_cell.length_c   1.000
_cell.angle_alpha   90.00
_cell.angle_beta   90.00
_cell.angle_gamma   90.00
#
_symmetry.space_group_name_H-M   'P 1'
#
loop_
_entity.id
_entity.type
_entity.pdbx_description
1 polymer ?
#
loop_
_entity_poly.entity_id
_entity_poly.type
_entity_poly.pdbx_seq_one_letter_code
_entity_poly.pdbx_strand_id
1 'polypeptide(L)'
;MSNVVRLISASKSDFETMTPMDLKESIYKSEGRVIMGQHLLFAGAGLVRGVTNSELMFAFGSDMVLLNTIDLDNWDNNPGLQGLTYQELKARCGQRPIGVYLGCPKADSEDGGKKALYRREGMLCTPEHVQKCVDMGVDFVILGGNPGSGTSITDVVACTRWVKETYGDKLFVFAGKWEDGINEKVLGDPLAQYDAKDIIRQLIDAGADCIDLPA
;
A
#
# COMPACT_ATOMS: atom_id res chain seq x y z
N MET A 1 16.15 17.53 15.28
CA MET A 1 15.52 17.27 13.97
C MET A 1 16.35 16.18 13.31
N SER A 2 15.76 15.03 13.00
CA SER A 2 16.45 13.99 12.24
C SER A 2 16.84 14.56 10.87
N ASN A 3 18.08 14.31 10.46
CA ASN A 3 18.55 14.78 9.16
C ASN A 3 18.08 13.79 8.08
N VAL A 4 16.77 13.76 7.83
CA VAL A 4 16.17 12.86 6.85
C VAL A 4 16.70 13.17 5.46
N VAL A 5 17.30 12.17 4.82
CA VAL A 5 17.82 12.28 3.44
C VAL A 5 16.68 12.08 2.43
N ARG A 6 16.89 12.51 1.19
CA ARG A 6 15.95 12.21 0.09
C ARG A 6 15.93 10.70 -0.17
N LEU A 7 14.77 10.12 -0.41
CA LEU A 7 14.63 8.68 -0.66
C LEU A 7 15.53 8.19 -1.80
N ILE A 8 15.56 8.94 -2.90
CA ILE A 8 16.40 8.67 -4.08
C ILE A 8 17.91 8.76 -3.83
N SER A 9 18.33 9.23 -2.65
CA SER A 9 19.74 9.35 -2.25
C SER A 9 20.05 8.53 -1.00
N ALA A 10 19.04 7.84 -0.44
CA ALA A 10 19.18 7.06 0.77
C ALA A 10 19.99 5.79 0.53
N SER A 11 20.77 5.41 1.51
CA SER A 11 21.56 4.20 1.57
C SER A 11 20.90 3.15 2.48
N LYS A 12 21.44 1.93 2.49
CA LYS A 12 20.96 0.87 3.39
C LYS A 12 20.95 1.31 4.86
N SER A 13 21.98 2.00 5.33
CA SER A 13 22.06 2.48 6.71
C SER A 13 20.99 3.53 7.05
N ASP A 14 20.55 4.33 6.06
CA ASP A 14 19.46 5.26 6.25
C ASP A 14 18.13 4.51 6.38
N PHE A 15 17.88 3.50 5.53
CA PHE A 15 16.66 2.69 5.59
C PHE A 15 16.54 1.88 6.89
N GLU A 16 17.64 1.38 7.44
CA GLU A 16 17.65 0.59 8.69
C GLU A 16 17.16 1.39 9.92
N THR A 17 17.23 2.72 9.86
CA THR A 17 16.83 3.59 10.97
C THR A 17 15.61 4.46 10.66
N MET A 18 15.11 4.39 9.43
CA MET A 18 14.00 5.22 8.95
C MET A 18 12.68 4.78 9.59
N THR A 19 12.03 5.72 10.28
CA THR A 19 10.66 5.52 10.76
C THR A 19 9.64 5.73 9.64
N PRO A 20 8.37 5.32 9.79
CA PRO A 20 7.33 5.61 8.80
C PRO A 20 7.20 7.10 8.47
N MET A 21 7.35 7.98 9.47
CA MET A 21 7.29 9.43 9.25
C MET A 21 8.57 9.99 8.62
N ASP A 22 9.74 9.39 8.88
CA ASP A 22 10.96 9.73 8.15
C ASP A 22 10.84 9.32 6.67
N LEU A 23 10.20 8.19 6.37
CA LEU A 23 9.91 7.76 5.00
C LEU A 23 9.03 8.80 4.27
N LYS A 24 7.95 9.25 4.91
CA LYS A 24 7.10 10.33 4.39
C LYS A 24 7.91 11.58 4.04
N GLU A 25 8.73 12.06 4.96
CA GLU A 25 9.58 13.24 4.77
C GLU A 25 10.64 13.01 3.67
N SER A 26 11.21 11.81 3.60
CA SER A 26 12.20 11.40 2.60
C SER A 26 11.61 11.40 1.18
N ILE A 27 10.37 10.92 1.03
CA ILE A 27 9.60 10.99 -0.23
C ILE A 27 9.34 12.45 -0.61
N TYR A 28 8.85 13.26 0.32
CA TYR A 28 8.59 14.69 0.09
C TYR A 28 9.84 15.44 -0.38
N LYS A 29 10.98 15.22 0.29
CA LYS A 29 12.27 15.79 -0.10
C LYS A 29 12.78 15.32 -1.46
N SER A 30 12.26 14.23 -1.99
CA SER A 30 12.62 13.72 -3.33
C SER A 30 11.91 14.45 -4.48
N GLU A 31 11.00 15.39 -4.19
CA GLU A 31 10.42 16.34 -5.14
C GLU A 31 9.74 15.66 -6.35
N GLY A 32 8.94 14.64 -6.10
CA GLY A 32 8.17 13.91 -7.13
C GLY A 32 9.00 12.96 -8.00
N ARG A 33 10.23 12.60 -7.58
CA ARG A 33 11.12 11.69 -8.34
C ARG A 33 11.13 10.25 -7.85
N VAL A 34 10.33 9.93 -6.82
CA VAL A 34 10.23 8.57 -6.29
C VAL A 34 9.40 7.70 -7.22
N ILE A 35 9.93 6.53 -7.54
CA ILE A 35 9.25 5.51 -8.34
C ILE A 35 8.90 4.33 -7.45
N MET A 36 7.61 3.98 -7.40
CA MET A 36 7.11 2.80 -6.71
C MET A 36 6.76 1.70 -7.71
N GLY A 37 7.41 0.54 -7.59
CA GLY A 37 7.05 -0.66 -8.34
C GLY A 37 5.95 -1.45 -7.63
N GLN A 38 5.10 -2.14 -8.39
CA GLN A 38 4.04 -2.98 -7.84
C GLN A 38 4.31 -4.46 -8.11
N HIS A 39 4.47 -5.25 -7.05
CA HIS A 39 4.66 -6.70 -7.12
C HIS A 39 3.34 -7.43 -6.85
N LEU A 40 2.78 -8.07 -7.87
CA LEU A 40 1.58 -8.89 -7.76
C LEU A 40 1.96 -10.29 -7.26
N LEU A 41 1.67 -10.58 -6.00
CA LEU A 41 2.17 -11.79 -5.32
C LEU A 41 1.51 -13.09 -5.79
N PHE A 42 0.30 -13.02 -6.38
CA PHE A 42 -0.37 -14.20 -6.94
C PHE A 42 0.31 -14.71 -8.21
N ALA A 43 1.09 -13.89 -8.87
CA ALA A 43 1.66 -14.16 -10.19
C ALA A 43 2.90 -15.09 -10.15
N GLY A 44 2.92 -16.07 -9.30
CA GLY A 44 3.87 -17.18 -9.33
C GLY A 44 5.36 -16.82 -9.40
N ALA A 45 6.13 -17.66 -10.09
CA ALA A 45 7.58 -17.51 -10.23
C ALA A 45 7.96 -16.17 -10.88
N GLY A 46 8.96 -15.49 -10.29
CA GLY A 46 9.50 -14.25 -10.84
C GLY A 46 10.05 -14.40 -12.26
N LEU A 47 10.27 -13.29 -12.94
CA LEU A 47 10.82 -13.24 -14.30
C LEU A 47 12.24 -13.86 -14.38
N VAL A 48 12.94 -13.87 -13.27
CA VAL A 48 14.29 -14.46 -13.15
C VAL A 48 14.26 -15.52 -12.05
N ARG A 49 14.77 -16.72 -12.38
CA ARG A 49 14.82 -17.83 -11.41
C ARG A 49 15.59 -17.46 -10.15
N GLY A 50 14.99 -17.66 -8.99
CA GLY A 50 15.60 -17.40 -7.68
C GLY A 50 15.70 -15.92 -7.29
N VAL A 51 15.11 -15.03 -8.09
CA VAL A 51 15.01 -13.59 -7.82
C VAL A 51 13.54 -13.21 -7.78
N THR A 52 13.09 -12.56 -6.71
CA THR A 52 11.72 -12.04 -6.62
C THR A 52 11.53 -10.84 -7.54
N ASN A 53 10.30 -10.59 -7.96
CA ASN A 53 10.02 -9.38 -8.74
C ASN A 53 10.31 -8.10 -7.96
N SER A 54 10.22 -8.10 -6.63
CA SER A 54 10.64 -6.96 -5.79
C SER A 54 12.13 -6.65 -5.93
N GLU A 55 12.99 -7.67 -5.83
CA GLU A 55 14.45 -7.51 -6.06
C GLU A 55 14.71 -6.96 -7.45
N LEU A 56 13.99 -7.48 -8.45
CA LEU A 56 14.13 -7.06 -9.84
C LEU A 56 13.71 -5.59 -10.04
N MET A 57 12.57 -5.17 -9.46
CA MET A 57 12.11 -3.78 -9.53
C MET A 57 13.14 -2.81 -8.94
N PHE A 58 13.72 -3.14 -7.79
CA PHE A 58 14.78 -2.34 -7.20
C PHE A 58 16.04 -2.31 -8.08
N ALA A 59 16.40 -3.42 -8.72
CA ALA A 59 17.52 -3.46 -9.65
C ALA A 59 17.30 -2.60 -10.89
N PHE A 60 16.04 -2.45 -11.33
CA PHE A 60 15.65 -1.59 -12.46
C PHE A 60 15.30 -0.15 -12.08
N GLY A 61 15.53 0.25 -10.81
CA GLY A 61 15.47 1.66 -10.42
C GLY A 61 14.22 2.09 -9.68
N SER A 62 13.37 1.16 -9.21
CA SER A 62 12.33 1.52 -8.24
C SER A 62 12.97 1.95 -6.92
N ASP A 63 12.39 2.96 -6.28
CA ASP A 63 12.82 3.47 -4.97
C ASP A 63 12.09 2.78 -3.83
N MET A 64 10.87 2.32 -4.10
CA MET A 64 10.03 1.56 -3.18
C MET A 64 9.21 0.51 -3.93
N VAL A 65 8.70 -0.50 -3.22
CA VAL A 65 7.88 -1.56 -3.79
C VAL A 65 6.62 -1.78 -2.96
N LEU A 66 5.50 -1.93 -3.66
CA LEU A 66 4.22 -2.32 -3.10
C LEU A 66 3.98 -3.82 -3.33
N LEU A 67 3.75 -4.58 -2.26
CA LEU A 67 3.25 -5.94 -2.33
C LEU A 67 1.72 -5.89 -2.47
N ASN A 68 1.23 -6.19 -3.66
CA ASN A 68 -0.20 -6.27 -3.94
C ASN A 68 -0.65 -7.73 -4.03
N THR A 69 -1.92 -7.97 -3.76
CA THR A 69 -2.52 -9.32 -3.71
C THR A 69 -1.93 -10.23 -2.63
N ILE A 70 -1.40 -9.64 -1.55
CA ILE A 70 -0.86 -10.37 -0.41
C ILE A 70 -1.99 -11.10 0.34
N ASP A 71 -1.69 -12.29 0.80
CA ASP A 71 -2.53 -13.04 1.75
C ASP A 71 -1.83 -13.05 3.11
N LEU A 72 -2.33 -12.25 4.04
CA LEU A 72 -1.79 -12.15 5.40
C LEU A 72 -2.25 -13.27 6.33
N ASP A 73 -3.27 -14.05 5.93
CA ASP A 73 -3.76 -15.17 6.70
C ASP A 73 -3.06 -16.48 6.35
N ASN A 74 -2.67 -16.62 5.09
CA ASN A 74 -1.92 -17.77 4.63
C ASN A 74 -0.73 -17.33 3.79
N TRP A 75 0.45 -17.33 4.42
CA TRP A 75 1.69 -16.86 3.78
C TRP A 75 2.08 -17.67 2.54
N ASP A 76 1.76 -18.97 2.50
CA ASP A 76 2.04 -19.84 1.36
C ASP A 76 1.23 -19.49 0.11
N ASN A 77 0.14 -18.71 0.27
CA ASN A 77 -0.64 -18.17 -0.85
C ASN A 77 0.03 -16.98 -1.57
N ASN A 78 1.26 -16.64 -1.21
CA ASN A 78 2.03 -15.57 -1.82
C ASN A 78 3.20 -16.14 -2.66
N PRO A 79 2.95 -16.86 -3.76
CA PRO A 79 3.99 -17.53 -4.54
C PRO A 79 5.04 -16.56 -5.09
N GLY A 80 4.70 -15.28 -5.32
CA GLY A 80 5.64 -14.25 -5.74
C GLY A 80 6.77 -13.99 -4.75
N LEU A 81 6.58 -14.32 -3.46
CA LEU A 81 7.61 -14.22 -2.43
C LEU A 81 8.62 -15.39 -2.48
N GLN A 82 8.34 -16.44 -3.25
CA GLN A 82 9.22 -17.62 -3.38
C GLN A 82 9.60 -18.27 -2.05
N GLY A 83 8.69 -18.27 -1.08
CA GLY A 83 8.87 -18.82 0.26
C GLY A 83 9.63 -17.91 1.24
N LEU A 84 9.98 -16.69 0.86
CA LEU A 84 10.62 -15.72 1.75
C LEU A 84 9.62 -15.14 2.74
N THR A 85 10.08 -14.93 3.97
CA THR A 85 9.42 -14.05 4.92
C THR A 85 9.56 -12.57 4.48
N TYR A 86 8.77 -11.69 5.08
CA TYR A 86 8.89 -10.25 4.82
C TYR A 86 10.29 -9.72 5.16
N GLN A 87 10.86 -10.14 6.30
CA GLN A 87 12.18 -9.73 6.76
C GLN A 87 13.30 -10.22 5.82
N GLU A 88 13.20 -11.45 5.32
CA GLU A 88 14.15 -11.96 4.34
C GLU A 88 14.08 -11.21 3.01
N LEU A 89 12.85 -10.86 2.56
CA LEU A 89 12.66 -10.02 1.38
C LEU A 89 13.30 -8.64 1.59
N LYS A 90 13.04 -7.99 2.73
CA LYS A 90 13.64 -6.70 3.10
C LYS A 90 15.16 -6.76 3.08
N ALA A 91 15.74 -7.81 3.67
CA ALA A 91 17.18 -8.00 3.70
C ALA A 91 17.78 -8.14 2.29
N ARG A 92 17.14 -8.93 1.40
CA ARG A 92 17.55 -9.08 0.00
C ARG A 92 17.43 -7.78 -0.79
N CYS A 93 16.41 -6.97 -0.50
CA CYS A 93 16.19 -5.66 -1.12
C CYS A 93 17.01 -4.52 -0.51
N GLY A 94 18.01 -4.80 0.34
CA GLY A 94 18.87 -3.79 0.94
C GLY A 94 18.16 -2.87 1.93
N GLN A 95 17.14 -3.35 2.61
CA GLN A 95 16.27 -2.62 3.55
C GLN A 95 15.45 -1.48 2.91
N ARG A 96 15.37 -1.44 1.58
CA ARG A 96 14.55 -0.44 0.87
C ARG A 96 13.08 -0.54 1.26
N PRO A 97 12.30 0.56 1.15
CA PRO A 97 10.91 0.57 1.56
C PRO A 97 10.04 -0.43 0.78
N ILE A 98 9.37 -1.30 1.52
CA ILE A 98 8.40 -2.27 0.98
C ILE A 98 7.09 -2.11 1.76
N GLY A 99 6.01 -1.84 1.04
CA GLY A 99 4.68 -1.69 1.63
C GLY A 99 3.72 -2.78 1.19
N VAL A 100 2.53 -2.72 1.75
CA VAL A 100 1.45 -3.68 1.52
C VAL A 100 0.18 -2.97 1.10
N TYR A 101 -0.50 -3.51 0.09
CA TYR A 101 -1.85 -3.06 -0.28
C TYR A 101 -2.89 -3.79 0.56
N LEU A 102 -3.79 -3.02 1.19
CA LEU A 102 -4.94 -3.53 1.93
C LEU A 102 -6.23 -2.97 1.33
N GLY A 103 -7.12 -3.85 0.89
CA GLY A 103 -8.43 -3.46 0.37
C GLY A 103 -9.38 -3.05 1.51
N CYS A 104 -9.94 -1.85 1.43
CA CYS A 104 -10.92 -1.41 2.41
C CYS A 104 -12.18 -2.28 2.29
N PRO A 105 -12.73 -2.80 3.40
CA PRO A 105 -13.99 -3.54 3.38
C PRO A 105 -15.14 -2.61 3.04
N LYS A 106 -16.17 -3.14 2.39
CA LYS A 106 -17.43 -2.44 2.19
C LYS A 106 -18.23 -2.47 3.49
N ALA A 107 -18.61 -1.29 4.01
CA ALA A 107 -19.27 -1.17 5.30
C ALA A 107 -20.64 -1.89 5.37
N ASP A 108 -21.39 -1.90 4.25
CA ASP A 108 -22.76 -2.42 4.19
C ASP A 108 -22.89 -3.83 3.62
N SER A 109 -21.79 -4.58 3.47
CA SER A 109 -21.86 -5.93 2.93
C SER A 109 -21.84 -6.98 4.03
N GLU A 110 -22.85 -7.87 4.07
CA GLU A 110 -22.90 -9.02 4.99
C GLU A 110 -21.67 -9.94 4.86
N ASP A 111 -21.03 -9.92 3.70
CA ASP A 111 -19.84 -10.72 3.40
C ASP A 111 -18.53 -9.91 3.42
N GLY A 112 -18.56 -8.66 3.93
CA GLY A 112 -17.39 -7.77 3.95
C GLY A 112 -16.85 -7.42 2.56
N GLY A 113 -17.66 -7.57 1.50
CA GLY A 113 -17.25 -7.30 0.11
C GLY A 113 -16.35 -8.39 -0.47
N LYS A 114 -16.44 -9.61 0.02
CA LYS A 114 -15.61 -10.78 -0.34
C LYS A 114 -15.74 -11.26 -1.78
N LYS A 115 -16.78 -10.85 -2.50
CA LYS A 115 -17.12 -11.40 -3.82
C LYS A 115 -16.32 -10.87 -5.00
N ALA A 116 -15.40 -9.92 -4.79
CA ALA A 116 -14.60 -9.40 -5.89
C ALA A 116 -13.51 -10.40 -6.29
N LEU A 117 -13.34 -10.59 -7.60
CA LEU A 117 -12.45 -11.58 -8.23
C LEU A 117 -10.99 -11.54 -7.73
N TYR A 118 -10.57 -10.41 -7.17
CA TYR A 118 -9.20 -10.15 -6.68
C TYR A 118 -9.13 -9.95 -5.16
N ARG A 119 -10.20 -10.28 -4.44
CA ARG A 119 -10.30 -10.01 -3.01
C ARG A 119 -10.18 -11.30 -2.23
N ARG A 120 -9.02 -11.55 -1.66
CA ARG A 120 -8.82 -12.58 -0.65
C ARG A 120 -9.09 -11.96 0.72
N GLU A 121 -9.58 -12.74 1.68
CA GLU A 121 -9.80 -12.25 3.05
C GLU A 121 -8.52 -11.68 3.64
N GLY A 122 -7.40 -12.36 3.48
CA GLY A 122 -6.08 -11.92 3.93
C GLY A 122 -5.55 -10.64 3.30
N MET A 123 -6.25 -10.05 2.32
CA MET A 123 -5.94 -8.74 1.72
C MET A 123 -6.76 -7.60 2.32
N LEU A 124 -7.74 -7.88 3.18
CA LEU A 124 -8.64 -6.86 3.68
C LEU A 124 -7.99 -6.03 4.78
N CYS A 125 -8.31 -4.74 4.80
CA CYS A 125 -7.94 -3.84 5.90
C CYS A 125 -8.83 -4.13 7.12
N THR A 126 -8.43 -5.10 7.92
CA THR A 126 -9.03 -5.45 9.19
C THR A 126 -8.09 -5.09 10.34
N PRO A 127 -8.59 -4.96 11.60
CA PRO A 127 -7.72 -4.74 12.75
C PRO A 127 -6.58 -5.75 12.86
N GLU A 128 -6.87 -7.01 12.58
CA GLU A 128 -5.90 -8.10 12.61
C GLU A 128 -4.80 -7.93 11.56
N HIS A 129 -5.19 -7.61 10.33
CA HIS A 129 -4.23 -7.47 9.22
C HIS A 129 -3.37 -6.23 9.36
N VAL A 130 -3.95 -5.10 9.80
CA VAL A 130 -3.16 -3.89 10.08
C VAL A 130 -2.19 -4.15 11.22
N GLN A 131 -2.61 -4.86 12.28
CA GLN A 131 -1.71 -5.24 13.37
C GLN A 131 -0.57 -6.14 12.87
N LYS A 132 -0.87 -7.15 12.03
CA LYS A 132 0.15 -7.98 11.38
C LYS A 132 1.15 -7.14 10.58
N CYS A 133 0.70 -6.13 9.83
CA CYS A 133 1.59 -5.22 9.10
C CYS A 133 2.51 -4.44 10.05
N VAL A 134 1.98 -3.93 11.15
CA VAL A 134 2.76 -3.22 12.17
C VAL A 134 3.79 -4.16 12.82
N ASP A 135 3.38 -5.37 13.20
CA ASP A 135 4.25 -6.37 13.84
C ASP A 135 5.36 -6.87 12.90
N MET A 136 5.08 -6.95 11.60
CA MET A 136 6.08 -7.27 10.58
C MET A 136 7.02 -6.11 10.27
N GLY A 137 6.75 -4.90 10.75
CA GLY A 137 7.54 -3.71 10.43
C GLY A 137 7.39 -3.28 8.97
N VAL A 138 6.18 -3.36 8.42
CA VAL A 138 5.87 -2.88 7.07
C VAL A 138 6.09 -1.38 6.99
N ASP A 139 6.84 -0.90 5.98
CA ASP A 139 7.23 0.50 5.89
C ASP A 139 6.06 1.43 5.59
N PHE A 140 5.08 0.96 4.81
CA PHE A 140 3.87 1.71 4.48
C PHE A 140 2.72 0.77 4.07
N VAL A 141 1.51 1.28 4.17
CA VAL A 141 0.33 0.61 3.59
C VAL A 141 -0.37 1.51 2.59
N ILE A 142 -0.97 0.89 1.57
CA ILE A 142 -1.91 1.55 0.67
C ILE A 142 -3.30 1.03 0.98
N LEU A 143 -4.20 1.93 1.35
CA LEU A 143 -5.61 1.65 1.60
C LEU A 143 -6.44 2.07 0.40
N GLY A 144 -7.19 1.13 -0.19
CA GLY A 144 -7.95 1.43 -1.39
C GLY A 144 -9.11 0.48 -1.65
N GLY A 145 -9.87 0.79 -2.69
CA GLY A 145 -10.91 -0.08 -3.22
C GLY A 145 -10.52 -0.60 -4.60
N ASN A 146 -10.45 -1.91 -4.76
CA ASN A 146 -10.16 -2.52 -6.06
C ASN A 146 -11.33 -2.34 -7.03
N PRO A 147 -11.07 -2.25 -8.35
CA PRO A 147 -12.12 -2.29 -9.36
C PRO A 147 -13.07 -3.47 -9.17
N GLY A 148 -14.37 -3.23 -9.25
CA GLY A 148 -15.40 -4.24 -9.07
C GLY A 148 -15.62 -4.75 -7.64
N SER A 149 -14.89 -4.21 -6.63
CA SER A 149 -15.05 -4.63 -5.23
C SER A 149 -16.34 -4.12 -4.58
N GLY A 150 -16.93 -3.09 -5.15
CA GLY A 150 -18.06 -2.38 -4.57
C GLY A 150 -17.71 -1.48 -3.38
N THR A 151 -16.43 -1.39 -3.01
CA THR A 151 -15.95 -0.46 -1.98
C THR A 151 -16.11 0.97 -2.48
N SER A 152 -16.77 1.81 -1.71
CA SER A 152 -16.95 3.23 -2.02
C SER A 152 -15.77 4.07 -1.54
N ILE A 153 -15.70 5.32 -2.04
CA ILE A 153 -14.72 6.28 -1.49
C ILE A 153 -15.00 6.58 -0.02
N THR A 154 -16.26 6.55 0.39
CA THR A 154 -16.66 6.73 1.80
C THR A 154 -16.10 5.60 2.68
N ASP A 155 -16.11 4.35 2.19
CA ASP A 155 -15.51 3.22 2.89
C ASP A 155 -13.98 3.41 3.04
N VAL A 156 -13.31 3.90 2.00
CA VAL A 156 -11.86 4.18 2.04
C VAL A 156 -11.55 5.29 3.06
N VAL A 157 -12.32 6.36 3.08
CA VAL A 157 -12.18 7.47 4.05
C VAL A 157 -12.37 6.96 5.48
N ALA A 158 -13.43 6.17 5.73
CA ALA A 158 -13.71 5.61 7.05
C ALA A 158 -12.60 4.66 7.52
N CYS A 159 -12.13 3.79 6.62
CA CYS A 159 -11.03 2.86 6.90
C CYS A 159 -9.72 3.61 7.21
N THR A 160 -9.38 4.63 6.42
CA THR A 160 -8.20 5.47 6.63
C THR A 160 -8.25 6.15 7.99
N ARG A 161 -9.37 6.76 8.34
CA ARG A 161 -9.58 7.41 9.63
C ARG A 161 -9.36 6.44 10.79
N TRP A 162 -10.00 5.29 10.73
CA TRP A 162 -9.85 4.28 11.76
C TRP A 162 -8.39 3.81 11.92
N VAL A 163 -7.68 3.54 10.82
CA VAL A 163 -6.27 3.12 10.86
C VAL A 163 -5.40 4.19 11.49
N LYS A 164 -5.58 5.45 11.09
CA LYS A 164 -4.77 6.56 11.62
C LYS A 164 -5.12 6.91 13.06
N GLU A 165 -6.37 6.83 13.48
CA GLU A 165 -6.77 7.00 14.88
C GLU A 165 -6.19 5.90 15.79
N THR A 166 -6.05 4.66 15.26
CA THR A 166 -5.55 3.53 16.02
C THR A 166 -4.01 3.49 16.09
N TYR A 167 -3.34 3.74 14.97
CA TYR A 167 -1.90 3.51 14.84
C TYR A 167 -1.07 4.79 14.75
N GLY A 168 -1.67 5.92 14.38
CA GLY A 168 -0.99 7.22 14.30
C GLY A 168 0.24 7.17 13.41
N ASP A 169 1.35 7.65 13.95
CA ASP A 169 2.63 7.75 13.24
C ASP A 169 3.41 6.42 13.16
N LYS A 170 2.86 5.34 13.73
CA LYS A 170 3.47 4.00 13.62
C LYS A 170 3.31 3.40 12.22
N LEU A 171 2.46 3.99 11.39
CA LEU A 171 2.17 3.50 10.06
C LEU A 171 2.06 4.66 9.07
N PHE A 172 2.83 4.61 8.01
CA PHE A 172 2.70 5.53 6.87
C PHE A 172 1.59 5.04 5.95
N VAL A 173 0.57 5.86 5.75
CA VAL A 173 -0.67 5.48 5.05
C VAL A 173 -0.84 6.26 3.77
N PHE A 174 -0.83 5.56 2.64
CA PHE A 174 -1.40 6.05 1.40
C PHE A 174 -2.88 5.69 1.38
N ALA A 175 -3.72 6.57 0.86
CA ALA A 175 -5.13 6.29 0.68
C ALA A 175 -5.66 6.84 -0.64
N GLY A 176 -6.49 6.04 -1.30
CA GLY A 176 -7.13 6.42 -2.54
C GLY A 176 -8.08 5.37 -3.06
N LYS A 177 -8.80 5.71 -4.10
CA LYS A 177 -9.66 4.76 -4.81
C LYS A 177 -9.47 4.95 -6.29
N TRP A 178 -9.07 3.87 -6.96
CA TRP A 178 -9.04 3.83 -8.41
C TRP A 178 -10.47 3.73 -8.96
N GLU A 179 -10.66 4.35 -10.10
CA GLU A 179 -11.89 4.20 -10.86
C GLU A 179 -12.13 2.71 -11.16
N ASP A 180 -13.33 2.22 -10.85
CA ASP A 180 -13.73 0.86 -11.21
C ASP A 180 -14.68 0.78 -12.41
N GLY A 181 -15.13 1.95 -12.89
CA GLY A 181 -15.98 2.08 -14.06
C GLY A 181 -17.40 1.50 -13.93
N ILE A 182 -17.68 0.82 -12.84
CA ILE A 182 -18.90 0.03 -12.67
C ILE A 182 -19.82 0.62 -11.58
N ASN A 183 -19.29 0.70 -10.34
CA ASN A 183 -20.14 1.01 -9.18
C ASN A 183 -20.03 2.46 -8.74
N GLU A 184 -18.88 3.07 -8.88
CA GLU A 184 -18.61 4.42 -8.45
C GLU A 184 -17.61 5.10 -9.39
N LYS A 185 -17.96 6.27 -9.87
CA LYS A 185 -17.10 7.11 -10.71
C LYS A 185 -16.42 8.12 -9.82
N VAL A 186 -15.13 8.01 -9.69
CA VAL A 186 -14.29 8.77 -8.78
C VAL A 186 -13.17 9.49 -9.53
N LEU A 187 -12.11 9.82 -8.85
CA LEU A 187 -10.94 10.49 -9.38
C LEU A 187 -10.49 9.88 -10.73
N GLY A 188 -10.30 10.74 -11.73
CA GLY A 188 -9.89 10.33 -13.06
C GLY A 188 -11.02 10.02 -14.05
N ASP A 189 -12.26 9.78 -13.60
CA ASP A 189 -13.41 9.61 -14.51
C ASP A 189 -14.01 10.96 -14.89
N PRO A 190 -14.21 11.24 -16.19
CA PRO A 190 -14.93 12.45 -16.64
C PRO A 190 -16.38 12.57 -16.11
N LEU A 191 -16.96 11.45 -15.74
CA LEU A 191 -18.30 11.37 -15.15
C LEU A 191 -18.26 11.17 -13.63
N ALA A 192 -17.17 11.59 -12.98
CA ALA A 192 -17.00 11.45 -11.55
C ALA A 192 -18.19 12.04 -10.78
N GLN A 193 -18.66 11.27 -9.78
CA GLN A 193 -19.79 11.66 -8.93
C GLN A 193 -19.36 12.61 -7.82
N TYR A 194 -18.07 12.74 -7.58
CA TYR A 194 -17.48 13.54 -6.52
C TYR A 194 -16.47 14.51 -7.09
N ASP A 195 -16.41 15.70 -6.53
CA ASP A 195 -15.34 16.65 -6.82
C ASP A 195 -14.01 16.10 -6.26
N ALA A 196 -12.97 16.09 -7.10
CA ALA A 196 -11.65 15.58 -6.72
C ALA A 196 -11.06 16.28 -5.49
N LYS A 197 -11.30 17.59 -5.34
CA LYS A 197 -10.80 18.35 -4.19
C LYS A 197 -11.51 17.95 -2.90
N ASP A 198 -12.80 17.63 -2.99
CA ASP A 198 -13.57 17.20 -1.83
C ASP A 198 -13.14 15.81 -1.37
N ILE A 199 -12.87 14.88 -2.30
CA ILE A 199 -12.30 13.57 -1.97
C ILE A 199 -10.94 13.72 -1.30
N ILE A 200 -10.04 14.51 -1.89
CA ILE A 200 -8.70 14.75 -1.35
C ILE A 200 -8.78 15.33 0.07
N ARG A 201 -9.66 16.31 0.30
CA ARG A 201 -9.88 16.87 1.64
C ARG A 201 -10.36 15.83 2.64
N GLN A 202 -11.33 15.01 2.26
CA GLN A 202 -11.85 13.95 3.13
C GLN A 202 -10.76 12.94 3.52
N LEU A 203 -9.89 12.57 2.58
CA LEU A 203 -8.76 11.68 2.86
C LEU A 203 -7.71 12.34 3.76
N ILE A 204 -7.41 13.62 3.54
CA ILE A 204 -6.51 14.40 4.42
C ILE A 204 -7.11 14.50 5.83
N ASP A 205 -8.39 14.84 5.94
CA ASP A 205 -9.10 14.94 7.22
C ASP A 205 -9.24 13.59 7.94
N ALA A 206 -9.17 12.49 7.19
CA ALA A 206 -9.08 11.14 7.73
C ALA A 206 -7.66 10.78 8.20
N GLY A 207 -6.68 11.63 7.92
CA GLY A 207 -5.29 11.45 8.36
C GLY A 207 -4.38 10.74 7.37
N ALA A 208 -4.78 10.57 6.11
CA ALA A 208 -3.90 10.01 5.08
C ALA A 208 -2.59 10.80 4.99
N ASP A 209 -1.48 10.09 4.95
CA ASP A 209 -0.15 10.70 4.83
C ASP A 209 0.22 11.01 3.37
N CYS A 210 -0.35 10.24 2.45
CA CYS A 210 -0.23 10.45 1.01
C CYS A 210 -1.56 10.08 0.33
N ILE A 211 -1.88 10.79 -0.74
CA ILE A 211 -3.08 10.52 -1.54
C ILE A 211 -2.66 9.75 -2.80
N ASP A 212 -3.34 8.63 -3.03
CA ASP A 212 -3.18 7.83 -4.24
C ASP A 212 -4.23 8.24 -5.28
N LEU A 213 -3.76 8.71 -6.42
CA LEU A 213 -4.60 9.19 -7.52
C LEU A 213 -4.39 8.29 -8.74
N PRO A 214 -5.46 7.96 -9.48
CA PRO A 214 -5.30 7.31 -10.77
C PRO A 214 -4.57 8.24 -11.77
N ALA A 215 -3.75 7.64 -12.62
CA ALA A 215 -3.00 8.36 -13.65
C ALA A 215 -3.86 8.60 -14.89
#